data_67865860ad15058db868f7ba088d419c
#
_entry.id   67865860ad15058db868f7ba088d419c
#
_cell.length_a   1.000
_cell.length_b   1.000
_cell.length_c   1.000
_cell.angle_alpha   90.00
_cell.angle_beta   90.00
_cell.angle_gamma   90.00
#
_symmetry.space_group_name_H-M   'P 1'
#
loop_
_entity.id
_entity.type
_entity.pdbx_description
1 polymer ?
#
loop_
_entity_poly.entity_id
_entity_poly.type
_entity_poly.pdbx_seq_one_letter_code
_entity_poly.pdbx_strand_id
1 'polypeptide(L)'
;MYVPTEFGELNDLNMETKEQFIERVRQTAEEHQLVKKGDKVLLALSGGADSTAMLIAFTALGVCCEAVHCNFRLRGAESDRDEMFVRRLCQTRSVKVHVKSFDTADYAKERGMSREMAARELRYAYFDELLRDWRLDKVAVAHHREDNAETLLINLVRGTGLRGLSAMNYRNGSVIRPLLDVSRKDVEEFLAQNNQDFVSDSSNLETNAVRNKIRLQILPLLTEINPNIIGTLNDTAARLRDAYLLYSVAIEDLKRQVCNGQSISVMRLRELPAPKTLLYEILSPYGFTSAQSAEIYEQIGGIPGKIYESEAWRLLRDRDSLVLERKGSKEVCLCSVLPLEGYVKITPLCTLHITRSFVNKEFVPPHDKNAACFDLDKIEYPITVRYAKEGDKFVPFGMEGTKLVSDFLTDIKKNVFEKEQQLVVCCGGQIAWLVGERTDNRFKIDESTKRVLMMRRLKN
;
A
#
# COMPACT_ATOMS: atom_id res chain seq x y z
N MET A 1 71.02 -8.98 29.36
CA MET A 1 70.07 -7.95 29.83
C MET A 1 68.78 -8.17 29.07
N TYR A 2 67.84 -8.85 29.74
CA TYR A 2 66.55 -9.27 29.10
C TYR A 2 65.54 -8.13 29.32
N VAL A 3 64.97 -7.62 28.28
CA VAL A 3 63.87 -6.67 28.34
C VAL A 3 62.58 -7.46 28.14
N PRO A 4 61.63 -7.49 29.10
CA PRO A 4 60.33 -8.13 28.88
C PRO A 4 59.48 -7.23 27.99
N THR A 5 58.97 -7.77 26.89
CA THR A 5 57.90 -7.17 26.12
C THR A 5 56.57 -7.33 26.83
N GLU A 6 56.13 -6.30 27.52
CA GLU A 6 54.75 -6.12 27.95
C GLU A 6 53.91 -5.68 26.75
N PHE A 7 53.38 -6.62 26.00
CA PHE A 7 52.31 -6.43 25.04
C PHE A 7 51.32 -7.60 25.15
N GLY A 8 50.49 -7.58 26.18
CA GLY A 8 49.58 -8.69 26.40
C GLY A 8 48.36 -8.45 27.28
N GLU A 9 48.04 -7.21 27.66
CA GLU A 9 46.89 -6.99 28.60
C GLU A 9 45.98 -5.79 28.26
N LEU A 10 45.96 -5.28 27.06
CA LEU A 10 45.11 -4.10 26.72
C LEU A 10 43.91 -4.41 25.87
N ASN A 11 43.63 -5.68 25.48
CA ASN A 11 42.51 -6.05 24.65
C ASN A 11 41.31 -6.66 25.37
N ASP A 12 41.39 -6.99 26.66
CA ASP A 12 40.29 -7.67 27.37
C ASP A 12 39.27 -6.73 28.05
N LEU A 13 39.44 -5.42 27.97
CA LEU A 13 38.64 -4.46 28.73
C LEU A 13 37.34 -3.99 28.04
N ASN A 14 36.98 -4.50 26.87
CA ASN A 14 35.79 -4.04 26.14
C ASN A 14 34.99 -5.13 25.39
N MET A 15 35.17 -6.41 25.78
CA MET A 15 34.28 -7.45 25.19
C MET A 15 32.93 -7.45 25.90
N GLU A 16 31.87 -7.34 25.12
CA GLU A 16 30.50 -7.49 25.62
C GLU A 16 30.25 -8.92 26.11
N THR A 17 29.71 -9.08 27.32
CA THR A 17 29.36 -10.42 27.84
C THR A 17 28.11 -10.96 27.15
N LYS A 18 27.89 -12.30 27.19
CA LYS A 18 26.67 -12.90 26.61
C LYS A 18 25.41 -12.32 27.24
N GLU A 19 25.44 -12.02 28.54
CA GLU A 19 24.33 -11.43 29.26
C GLU A 19 24.05 -10.01 28.78
N GLN A 20 25.08 -9.23 28.49
CA GLN A 20 24.94 -7.87 27.94
C GLN A 20 24.36 -7.88 26.51
N PHE A 21 24.81 -8.82 25.68
CA PHE A 21 24.24 -9.00 24.34
C PHE A 21 22.75 -9.34 24.40
N ILE A 22 22.34 -10.33 25.20
CA ILE A 22 20.95 -10.74 25.37
C ILE A 22 20.12 -9.57 25.93
N GLU A 23 20.68 -8.83 26.90
CA GLU A 23 20.02 -7.67 27.50
C GLU A 23 19.79 -6.55 26.46
N ARG A 24 20.74 -6.28 25.57
CA ARG A 24 20.60 -5.30 24.49
C ARG A 24 19.49 -5.71 23.54
N VAL A 25 19.43 -6.98 23.14
CA VAL A 25 18.34 -7.52 22.29
C VAL A 25 16.99 -7.37 22.99
N ARG A 26 16.93 -7.62 24.32
CA ARG A 26 15.73 -7.42 25.13
C ARG A 26 15.30 -5.95 25.14
N GLN A 27 16.22 -5.03 25.40
CA GLN A 27 15.97 -3.59 25.42
C GLN A 27 15.43 -3.09 24.06
N THR A 28 16.09 -3.46 22.95
CA THR A 28 15.60 -3.14 21.60
C THR A 28 14.17 -3.66 21.36
N ALA A 29 13.88 -4.89 21.81
CA ALA A 29 12.56 -5.47 21.65
C ALA A 29 11.49 -4.76 22.49
N GLU A 30 11.80 -4.31 23.68
CA GLU A 30 10.91 -3.58 24.60
C GLU A 30 10.68 -2.13 24.14
N GLU A 31 11.76 -1.36 23.88
CA GLU A 31 11.69 0.04 23.47
C GLU A 31 10.88 0.23 22.20
N HIS A 32 11.05 -0.67 21.25
CA HIS A 32 10.34 -0.62 19.97
C HIS A 32 9.09 -1.50 19.91
N GLN A 33 8.68 -2.06 21.05
CA GLN A 33 7.48 -2.91 21.19
C GLN A 33 7.41 -4.01 20.11
N LEU A 34 8.55 -4.66 19.86
CA LEU A 34 8.69 -5.66 18.81
C LEU A 34 7.95 -6.95 19.15
N VAL A 35 8.01 -7.37 20.42
CA VAL A 35 7.38 -8.60 20.91
C VAL A 35 6.53 -8.27 22.13
N LYS A 36 5.30 -8.77 22.16
CA LYS A 36 4.39 -8.67 23.30
C LYS A 36 4.36 -10.00 24.06
N LYS A 37 3.97 -9.95 25.31
CA LYS A 37 3.77 -11.17 26.10
C LYS A 37 2.72 -12.06 25.46
N GLY A 38 3.10 -13.28 25.12
CA GLY A 38 2.24 -14.26 24.46
C GLY A 38 2.36 -14.29 22.93
N ASP A 39 3.07 -13.34 22.30
CA ASP A 39 3.35 -13.41 20.86
C ASP A 39 4.14 -14.68 20.53
N LYS A 40 3.82 -15.28 19.39
CA LYS A 40 4.57 -16.37 18.78
C LYS A 40 5.37 -15.82 17.60
N VAL A 41 6.68 -15.93 17.65
CA VAL A 41 7.59 -15.32 16.69
C VAL A 41 8.21 -16.35 15.77
N LEU A 42 8.15 -16.12 14.47
CA LEU A 42 8.83 -16.89 13.44
C LEU A 42 10.23 -16.31 13.23
N LEU A 43 11.29 -17.08 13.50
CA LEU A 43 12.67 -16.65 13.31
C LEU A 43 13.17 -17.06 11.93
N ALA A 44 13.53 -16.08 11.09
CA ALA A 44 14.10 -16.33 9.77
C ALA A 44 15.59 -16.74 9.91
N LEU A 45 15.89 -18.02 9.68
CA LEU A 45 17.23 -18.57 9.84
C LEU A 45 17.87 -18.87 8.48
N SER A 46 18.96 -18.19 8.17
CA SER A 46 19.81 -18.54 7.03
C SER A 46 20.90 -19.57 7.40
N GLY A 47 21.20 -19.72 8.68
CA GLY A 47 22.36 -20.45 9.20
C GLY A 47 23.61 -19.58 9.42
N GLY A 48 23.60 -18.35 8.91
CA GLY A 48 24.68 -17.38 9.13
C GLY A 48 24.71 -16.85 10.57
N ALA A 49 25.78 -16.17 10.92
CA ALA A 49 26.04 -15.71 12.30
C ALA A 49 24.88 -14.92 12.89
N ASP A 50 24.37 -13.91 12.19
CA ASP A 50 23.35 -13.01 12.70
C ASP A 50 22.05 -13.76 13.04
N SER A 51 21.60 -14.63 12.14
CA SER A 51 20.38 -15.44 12.36
C SER A 51 20.56 -16.48 13.45
N THR A 52 21.76 -17.04 13.60
CA THR A 52 22.11 -17.98 14.67
C THR A 52 22.13 -17.27 16.03
N ALA A 53 22.74 -16.09 16.12
CA ALA A 53 22.75 -15.28 17.34
C ALA A 53 21.32 -14.85 17.75
N MET A 54 20.48 -14.46 16.79
CA MET A 54 19.07 -14.14 17.03
C MET A 54 18.32 -15.31 17.65
N LEU A 55 18.47 -16.52 17.11
CA LEU A 55 17.84 -17.72 17.67
C LEU A 55 18.27 -17.95 19.14
N ILE A 56 19.57 -17.86 19.41
CA ILE A 56 20.11 -18.07 20.76
C ILE A 56 19.56 -17.02 21.73
N ALA A 57 19.58 -15.75 21.35
CA ALA A 57 19.07 -14.66 22.17
C ALA A 57 17.56 -14.83 22.47
N PHE A 58 16.76 -15.14 21.48
CA PHE A 58 15.30 -15.31 21.65
C PHE A 58 14.94 -16.50 22.51
N THR A 59 15.66 -17.62 22.36
CA THR A 59 15.48 -18.79 23.24
C THR A 59 15.91 -18.50 24.68
N ALA A 60 17.00 -17.76 24.89
CA ALA A 60 17.46 -17.34 26.22
C ALA A 60 16.48 -16.37 26.89
N LEU A 61 15.82 -15.49 26.11
CA LEU A 61 14.78 -14.57 26.59
C LEU A 61 13.44 -15.28 26.87
N GLY A 62 13.30 -16.57 26.55
CA GLY A 62 12.06 -17.31 26.76
C GLY A 62 10.93 -16.91 25.82
N VAL A 63 11.25 -16.29 24.67
CA VAL A 63 10.25 -15.94 23.66
C VAL A 63 9.73 -17.21 22.99
N CYS A 64 8.41 -17.35 22.91
CA CYS A 64 7.80 -18.46 22.16
C CYS A 64 8.10 -18.30 20.68
N CYS A 65 8.96 -19.16 20.11
CA CYS A 65 9.39 -19.02 18.73
C CYS A 65 9.40 -20.36 17.97
N GLU A 66 9.14 -20.27 16.69
CA GLU A 66 9.39 -21.29 15.67
C GLU A 66 10.39 -20.72 14.67
N ALA A 67 11.07 -21.57 13.92
CA ALA A 67 12.07 -21.15 12.94
C ALA A 67 11.59 -21.40 11.51
N VAL A 68 12.07 -20.60 10.55
CA VAL A 68 11.89 -20.82 9.12
C VAL A 68 13.21 -20.75 8.38
N HIS A 69 13.45 -21.73 7.52
CA HIS A 69 14.56 -21.76 6.58
C HIS A 69 14.06 -21.86 5.14
N CYS A 70 14.56 -20.98 4.27
CA CYS A 70 14.26 -20.97 2.83
C CYS A 70 15.49 -21.48 2.07
N ASN A 71 15.43 -22.67 1.50
CA ASN A 71 16.47 -23.18 0.61
C ASN A 71 16.17 -22.78 -0.83
N PHE A 72 16.88 -21.77 -1.33
CA PHE A 72 16.67 -21.22 -2.69
C PHE A 72 17.36 -22.00 -3.80
N ARG A 73 18.11 -23.06 -3.46
CA ARG A 73 18.89 -23.93 -4.38
C ARG A 73 19.82 -23.16 -5.34
N LEU A 74 20.26 -21.97 -4.97
CA LEU A 74 21.11 -21.13 -5.83
C LEU A 74 22.58 -21.54 -5.79
N ARG A 75 23.02 -22.31 -4.76
CA ARG A 75 24.40 -22.68 -4.50
C ARG A 75 24.61 -24.20 -4.42
N GLY A 76 23.66 -24.99 -4.95
CA GLY A 76 23.75 -26.46 -4.95
C GLY A 76 24.03 -27.05 -3.57
N ALA A 77 25.11 -27.84 -3.44
CA ALA A 77 25.46 -28.55 -2.20
C ALA A 77 25.68 -27.63 -0.97
N GLU A 78 26.08 -26.37 -1.16
CA GLU A 78 26.18 -25.41 -0.05
C GLU A 78 24.79 -25.08 0.53
N SER A 79 23.78 -24.93 -0.32
CA SER A 79 22.41 -24.67 0.15
C SER A 79 21.86 -25.83 0.98
N ASP A 80 22.19 -27.06 0.60
CA ASP A 80 21.76 -28.27 1.35
C ASP A 80 22.52 -28.41 2.67
N ARG A 81 23.83 -28.09 2.70
CA ARG A 81 24.64 -28.02 3.92
C ARG A 81 24.05 -27.01 4.90
N ASP A 82 23.67 -25.83 4.43
CA ASP A 82 23.11 -24.75 5.25
C ASP A 82 21.75 -25.17 5.85
N GLU A 83 20.91 -25.84 5.08
CA GLU A 83 19.65 -26.42 5.56
C GLU A 83 19.91 -27.46 6.67
N MET A 84 20.87 -28.36 6.46
CA MET A 84 21.22 -29.40 7.45
C MET A 84 21.75 -28.78 8.75
N PHE A 85 22.52 -27.69 8.64
CA PHE A 85 23.00 -26.93 9.81
C PHE A 85 21.82 -26.34 10.60
N VAL A 86 20.91 -25.66 9.94
CA VAL A 86 19.74 -25.02 10.58
C VAL A 86 18.85 -26.08 11.25
N ARG A 87 18.62 -27.22 10.61
CA ARG A 87 17.83 -28.31 11.20
C ARG A 87 18.47 -28.83 12.48
N ARG A 88 19.80 -29.07 12.49
CA ARG A 88 20.54 -29.50 13.69
C ARG A 88 20.51 -28.45 14.79
N LEU A 89 20.74 -27.20 14.44
CA LEU A 89 20.71 -26.08 15.39
C LEU A 89 19.33 -25.96 16.07
N CYS A 90 18.25 -26.03 15.32
CA CYS A 90 16.90 -25.98 15.86
C CYS A 90 16.57 -27.21 16.72
N GLN A 91 17.01 -28.40 16.33
CA GLN A 91 16.84 -29.64 17.11
C GLN A 91 17.54 -29.52 18.47
N THR A 92 18.80 -29.05 18.50
CA THR A 92 19.57 -28.88 19.73
C THR A 92 18.90 -27.87 20.68
N ARG A 93 18.19 -26.88 20.15
CA ARG A 93 17.48 -25.83 20.91
C ARG A 93 16.01 -26.14 21.18
N SER A 94 15.52 -27.31 20.75
CA SER A 94 14.10 -27.70 20.86
C SER A 94 13.15 -26.69 20.21
N VAL A 95 13.59 -26.04 19.13
CA VAL A 95 12.78 -25.09 18.33
C VAL A 95 12.27 -25.79 17.07
N LYS A 96 10.98 -25.71 16.84
CA LYS A 96 10.36 -26.26 15.62
C LYS A 96 10.80 -25.45 14.41
N VAL A 97 11.22 -26.12 13.33
CA VAL A 97 11.67 -25.48 12.09
C VAL A 97 10.81 -25.88 10.91
N HIS A 98 10.39 -24.86 10.13
CA HIS A 98 9.74 -24.99 8.84
C HIS A 98 10.79 -24.79 7.75
N VAL A 99 10.88 -25.76 6.83
CA VAL A 99 11.84 -25.68 5.73
C VAL A 99 11.10 -25.82 4.41
N LYS A 100 11.38 -24.91 3.48
CA LYS A 100 10.84 -24.96 2.12
C LYS A 100 11.97 -24.72 1.11
N SER A 101 12.06 -25.59 0.12
CA SER A 101 12.97 -25.44 -1.01
C SER A 101 12.22 -24.78 -2.17
N PHE A 102 12.91 -23.90 -2.90
CA PHE A 102 12.35 -23.15 -4.02
C PHE A 102 13.18 -23.36 -5.28
N ASP A 103 12.50 -23.45 -6.41
CA ASP A 103 13.13 -23.31 -7.72
C ASP A 103 13.20 -21.83 -8.11
N THR A 104 14.18 -21.16 -7.51
CA THR A 104 14.33 -19.70 -7.61
C THR A 104 14.76 -19.28 -9.01
N ALA A 105 15.51 -20.13 -9.72
CA ALA A 105 16.01 -19.80 -11.06
C ALA A 105 14.87 -19.75 -12.08
N ASP A 106 13.99 -20.75 -12.06
CA ASP A 106 12.82 -20.81 -12.95
C ASP A 106 11.82 -19.70 -12.62
N TYR A 107 11.54 -19.49 -11.33
CA TYR A 107 10.68 -18.38 -10.90
C TYR A 107 11.17 -17.01 -11.37
N ALA A 108 12.48 -16.75 -11.26
CA ALA A 108 13.10 -15.50 -11.73
C ALA A 108 12.94 -15.32 -13.25
N LYS A 109 13.13 -16.42 -14.00
CA LYS A 109 13.03 -16.45 -15.47
C LYS A 109 11.59 -16.19 -15.93
N GLU A 110 10.62 -16.86 -15.34
CA GLU A 110 9.20 -16.70 -15.67
C GLU A 110 8.70 -15.26 -15.46
N ARG A 111 9.20 -14.60 -14.41
CA ARG A 111 8.79 -13.23 -14.05
C ARG A 111 9.71 -12.13 -14.58
N GLY A 112 10.76 -12.46 -15.28
CA GLY A 112 11.71 -11.49 -15.85
C GLY A 112 12.42 -10.64 -14.80
N MET A 113 12.73 -11.22 -13.63
CA MET A 113 13.36 -10.51 -12.52
C MET A 113 14.71 -11.10 -12.13
N SER A 114 15.51 -10.38 -11.33
CA SER A 114 16.77 -10.91 -10.81
C SER A 114 16.54 -12.07 -9.82
N ARG A 115 17.51 -13.00 -9.72
CA ARG A 115 17.45 -14.11 -8.75
C ARG A 115 17.33 -13.61 -7.30
N GLU A 116 17.95 -12.49 -6.98
CA GLU A 116 17.86 -11.86 -5.66
C GLU A 116 16.43 -11.36 -5.35
N MET A 117 15.81 -10.68 -6.33
CA MET A 117 14.41 -10.25 -6.20
C MET A 117 13.45 -11.44 -6.07
N ALA A 118 13.66 -12.49 -6.88
CA ALA A 118 12.86 -13.71 -6.83
C ALA A 118 12.99 -14.41 -5.45
N ALA A 119 14.21 -14.57 -4.95
CA ALA A 119 14.44 -15.15 -3.62
C ALA A 119 13.79 -14.32 -2.51
N ARG A 120 13.81 -13.00 -2.63
CA ARG A 120 13.16 -12.09 -1.69
C ARG A 120 11.63 -12.24 -1.74
N GLU A 121 11.02 -12.24 -2.91
CA GLU A 121 9.57 -12.39 -3.08
C GLU A 121 9.08 -13.73 -2.52
N LEU A 122 9.73 -14.83 -2.91
CA LEU A 122 9.44 -16.17 -2.42
C LEU A 122 9.57 -16.30 -0.90
N ARG A 123 10.59 -15.68 -0.32
CA ARG A 123 10.82 -15.65 1.14
C ARG A 123 9.66 -15.01 1.87
N TYR A 124 9.27 -13.79 1.49
CA TYR A 124 8.20 -13.06 2.18
C TYR A 124 6.84 -13.71 1.96
N ALA A 125 6.56 -14.23 0.76
CA ALA A 125 5.34 -14.99 0.50
C ALA A 125 5.23 -16.22 1.42
N TYR A 126 6.34 -16.93 1.64
CA TYR A 126 6.36 -18.08 2.56
C TYR A 126 6.24 -17.67 4.02
N PHE A 127 6.81 -16.53 4.41
CA PHE A 127 6.59 -15.98 5.75
C PHE A 127 5.11 -15.69 6.00
N ASP A 128 4.43 -15.05 5.06
CA ASP A 128 3.00 -14.72 5.17
C ASP A 128 2.12 -15.99 5.19
N GLU A 129 2.49 -17.04 4.44
CA GLU A 129 1.87 -18.36 4.49
C GLU A 129 1.96 -18.95 5.91
N LEU A 130 3.17 -19.02 6.48
CA LEU A 130 3.40 -19.57 7.82
C LEU A 130 2.73 -18.76 8.93
N LEU A 131 2.75 -17.44 8.86
CA LEU A 131 2.07 -16.59 9.85
C LEU A 131 0.58 -16.90 9.93
N ARG A 132 -0.08 -17.11 8.79
CA ARG A 132 -1.51 -17.47 8.73
C ARG A 132 -1.77 -18.89 9.21
N ASP A 133 -1.04 -19.86 8.64
CA ASP A 133 -1.35 -21.29 8.79
C ASP A 133 -1.03 -21.78 10.21
N TRP A 134 0.00 -21.21 10.85
CA TRP A 134 0.44 -21.59 12.20
C TRP A 134 0.05 -20.57 13.28
N ARG A 135 -0.73 -19.53 12.91
CA ARG A 135 -1.16 -18.45 13.82
C ARG A 135 0.02 -17.85 14.57
N LEU A 136 1.05 -17.48 13.81
CA LEU A 136 2.22 -16.78 14.33
C LEU A 136 1.99 -15.27 14.17
N ASP A 137 2.48 -14.47 15.11
CA ASP A 137 2.16 -13.04 15.17
C ASP A 137 3.17 -12.18 14.40
N LYS A 138 4.44 -12.60 14.38
CA LYS A 138 5.56 -11.83 13.86
C LYS A 138 6.60 -12.72 13.19
N VAL A 139 7.37 -12.13 12.27
CA VAL A 139 8.59 -12.74 11.74
C VAL A 139 9.80 -11.87 12.10
N ALA A 140 10.78 -12.43 12.78
CA ALA A 140 12.03 -11.77 13.11
C ALA A 140 13.09 -12.05 12.03
N VAL A 141 13.75 -10.97 11.57
CA VAL A 141 14.88 -11.04 10.63
C VAL A 141 16.11 -10.41 11.27
N ALA A 142 17.25 -11.04 11.11
CA ALA A 142 18.49 -10.72 11.83
C ALA A 142 19.31 -9.63 11.10
N HIS A 143 18.69 -8.49 10.78
CA HIS A 143 19.43 -7.33 10.30
C HIS A 143 20.08 -6.61 11.48
N HIS A 144 21.32 -6.17 11.30
CA HIS A 144 22.16 -5.54 12.31
C HIS A 144 22.57 -4.11 11.91
N ARG A 145 23.38 -3.43 12.74
CA ARG A 145 23.75 -2.00 12.57
C ARG A 145 24.39 -1.70 11.21
N GLU A 146 25.29 -2.56 10.75
CA GLU A 146 25.98 -2.41 9.46
C GLU A 146 24.99 -2.51 8.31
N ASP A 147 24.02 -3.44 8.34
CA ASP A 147 22.96 -3.54 7.33
C ASP A 147 22.12 -2.26 7.23
N ASN A 148 21.86 -1.62 8.38
CA ASN A 148 21.14 -0.37 8.45
C ASN A 148 21.94 0.78 7.84
N ALA A 149 23.24 0.88 8.14
CA ALA A 149 24.15 1.85 7.54
C ALA A 149 24.27 1.66 6.02
N GLU A 150 24.43 0.40 5.57
CA GLU A 150 24.43 0.07 4.13
C GLU A 150 23.14 0.53 3.44
N THR A 151 21.99 0.30 4.09
CA THR A 151 20.68 0.69 3.54
C THR A 151 20.54 2.20 3.45
N LEU A 152 21.01 2.96 4.43
CA LEU A 152 21.05 4.41 4.39
C LEU A 152 21.87 4.90 3.18
N LEU A 153 23.08 4.36 3.00
CA LEU A 153 23.95 4.75 1.88
C LEU A 153 23.37 4.37 0.52
N ILE A 154 22.80 3.16 0.39
CA ILE A 154 22.11 2.74 -0.84
C ILE A 154 20.99 3.71 -1.19
N ASN A 155 20.17 4.06 -0.21
CA ASN A 155 19.03 4.94 -0.41
C ASN A 155 19.49 6.36 -0.76
N LEU A 156 20.53 6.87 -0.10
CA LEU A 156 21.14 8.16 -0.39
C LEU A 156 21.63 8.25 -1.85
N VAL A 157 22.39 7.24 -2.29
CA VAL A 157 22.94 7.18 -3.67
C VAL A 157 21.83 7.06 -4.72
N ARG A 158 20.73 6.38 -4.40
CA ARG A 158 19.57 6.27 -5.30
C ARG A 158 18.73 7.54 -5.39
N GLY A 159 18.91 8.48 -4.48
CA GLY A 159 18.07 9.67 -4.35
C GLY A 159 16.71 9.32 -3.72
N THR A 160 16.51 9.70 -2.47
CA THR A 160 15.28 9.41 -1.74
C THR A 160 14.89 10.57 -0.83
N GLY A 161 13.62 10.62 -0.41
CA GLY A 161 13.14 11.54 0.63
C GLY A 161 13.41 11.02 2.04
N LEU A 162 12.88 11.73 3.04
CA LEU A 162 13.05 11.43 4.47
C LEU A 162 12.75 9.98 4.82
N ARG A 163 11.69 9.39 4.25
CA ARG A 163 11.31 7.99 4.48
C ARG A 163 12.42 7.01 4.13
N GLY A 164 13.10 7.20 3.01
CA GLY A 164 14.18 6.29 2.63
C GLY A 164 15.47 6.56 3.41
N LEU A 165 15.74 7.81 3.76
CA LEU A 165 16.90 8.21 4.57
C LEU A 165 16.78 7.76 6.04
N SER A 166 15.59 7.42 6.54
CA SER A 166 15.43 6.77 7.83
C SER A 166 15.91 5.32 7.86
N ALA A 167 16.42 4.82 6.75
CA ALA A 167 16.95 3.48 6.53
C ALA A 167 15.97 2.35 6.92
N MET A 168 16.35 1.43 7.83
CA MET A 168 15.48 0.34 8.27
C MET A 168 14.68 0.74 9.50
N ASN A 169 13.37 0.41 9.48
CA ASN A 169 12.55 0.49 10.69
C ASN A 169 12.71 -0.80 11.51
N TYR A 170 12.65 -0.70 12.84
CA TYR A 170 12.65 -1.86 13.74
C TYR A 170 11.46 -2.79 13.46
N ARG A 171 10.34 -2.20 13.03
CA ARG A 171 9.14 -2.94 12.65
C ARG A 171 8.59 -2.44 11.30
N ASN A 172 8.18 -3.41 10.44
CA ASN A 172 7.45 -3.12 9.21
C ASN A 172 6.34 -4.18 9.03
N GLY A 173 5.12 -3.83 9.37
CA GLY A 173 4.01 -4.78 9.43
C GLY A 173 4.27 -5.89 10.46
N SER A 174 4.29 -7.15 10.00
CA SER A 174 4.63 -8.33 10.80
C SER A 174 6.13 -8.56 10.97
N VAL A 175 6.98 -7.91 10.17
CA VAL A 175 8.44 -8.08 10.20
C VAL A 175 9.06 -7.24 11.30
N ILE A 176 9.89 -7.86 12.16
CA ILE A 176 10.64 -7.20 13.23
C ILE A 176 12.15 -7.42 13.07
N ARG A 177 12.95 -6.48 13.59
CA ARG A 177 14.44 -6.48 13.50
C ARG A 177 15.06 -6.28 14.87
N PRO A 178 15.15 -7.33 15.69
CA PRO A 178 15.59 -7.22 17.08
C PRO A 178 17.10 -6.99 17.24
N LEU A 179 17.91 -7.23 16.18
CA LEU A 179 19.36 -7.03 16.20
C LEU A 179 19.80 -5.69 15.59
N LEU A 180 18.86 -4.77 15.28
CA LEU A 180 19.19 -3.55 14.54
C LEU A 180 20.16 -2.61 15.31
N ASP A 181 20.25 -2.73 16.64
CA ASP A 181 21.16 -1.99 17.51
C ASP A 181 22.44 -2.77 17.88
N VAL A 182 22.59 -3.97 17.34
CA VAL A 182 23.75 -4.83 17.58
C VAL A 182 24.71 -4.73 16.41
N SER A 183 26.02 -4.69 16.66
CA SER A 183 27.02 -4.71 15.62
C SER A 183 27.36 -6.14 15.17
N ARG A 184 27.92 -6.27 13.99
CA ARG A 184 28.44 -7.56 13.48
C ARG A 184 29.49 -8.14 14.40
N LYS A 185 30.35 -7.30 14.96
CA LYS A 185 31.38 -7.70 15.91
C LYS A 185 30.76 -8.30 17.17
N ASP A 186 29.76 -7.65 17.77
CA ASP A 186 29.05 -8.15 18.95
C ASP A 186 28.40 -9.52 18.69
N VAL A 187 27.83 -9.71 17.49
CA VAL A 187 27.27 -11.01 17.08
C VAL A 187 28.33 -12.11 17.06
N GLU A 188 29.51 -11.85 16.48
CA GLU A 188 30.57 -12.82 16.34
C GLU A 188 31.19 -13.14 17.73
N GLU A 189 31.40 -12.15 18.58
CA GLU A 189 31.85 -12.32 19.97
C GLU A 189 30.86 -13.13 20.81
N PHE A 190 29.55 -12.82 20.68
CA PHE A 190 28.49 -13.58 21.35
C PHE A 190 28.45 -15.06 20.95
N LEU A 191 28.62 -15.35 19.67
CA LEU A 191 28.66 -16.74 19.17
C LEU A 191 29.93 -17.47 19.68
N ALA A 192 31.09 -16.81 19.65
CA ALA A 192 32.33 -17.37 20.15
C ALA A 192 32.22 -17.72 21.64
N GLN A 193 31.65 -16.82 22.45
CA GLN A 193 31.41 -17.08 23.89
C GLN A 193 30.42 -18.23 24.16
N ASN A 194 29.55 -18.52 23.22
CA ASN A 194 28.61 -19.65 23.30
C ASN A 194 29.16 -20.94 22.70
N ASN A 195 30.40 -20.96 22.19
CA ASN A 195 30.98 -22.05 21.40
C ASN A 195 30.03 -22.52 20.28
N GLN A 196 29.38 -21.56 19.60
CA GLN A 196 28.40 -21.83 18.59
C GLN A 196 28.93 -21.55 17.19
N ASP A 197 29.02 -22.60 16.38
CA ASP A 197 29.36 -22.49 14.97
C ASP A 197 28.22 -21.84 14.17
N PHE A 198 28.56 -21.30 13.01
CA PHE A 198 27.64 -20.77 12.02
C PHE A 198 28.16 -21.02 10.59
N VAL A 199 27.29 -20.87 9.59
CA VAL A 199 27.66 -21.05 8.20
C VAL A 199 28.14 -19.73 7.60
N SER A 200 29.29 -19.76 6.91
CA SER A 200 29.78 -18.64 6.11
C SER A 200 29.24 -18.77 4.67
N ASP A 201 28.64 -17.69 4.17
CA ASP A 201 28.15 -17.60 2.79
C ASP A 201 29.27 -17.08 1.85
N SER A 202 29.68 -17.90 0.88
CA SER A 202 30.71 -17.55 -0.08
C SER A 202 30.35 -16.33 -0.96
N SER A 203 29.08 -16.09 -1.20
CA SER A 203 28.60 -14.95 -2.01
C SER A 203 28.77 -13.58 -1.34
N ASN A 204 29.05 -13.54 -0.05
CA ASN A 204 29.35 -12.29 0.69
C ASN A 204 30.62 -11.58 0.20
N LEU A 205 31.49 -12.29 -0.51
CA LEU A 205 32.76 -11.77 -1.05
C LEU A 205 32.63 -11.24 -2.50
N GLU A 206 31.50 -11.45 -3.18
CA GLU A 206 31.31 -10.98 -4.55
C GLU A 206 30.91 -9.50 -4.58
N THR A 207 31.65 -8.68 -5.35
CA THR A 207 31.40 -7.22 -5.45
C THR A 207 30.34 -6.82 -6.47
N ASN A 208 29.70 -7.77 -7.13
CA ASN A 208 28.74 -7.49 -8.20
C ASN A 208 27.42 -6.87 -7.72
N ALA A 209 27.02 -7.10 -6.47
CA ALA A 209 25.85 -6.47 -5.87
C ALA A 209 26.19 -5.09 -5.29
N VAL A 210 25.32 -4.11 -5.47
CA VAL A 210 25.50 -2.73 -4.97
C VAL A 210 25.78 -2.73 -3.45
N ARG A 211 25.09 -3.60 -2.69
CA ARG A 211 25.29 -3.71 -1.24
C ARG A 211 26.70 -4.17 -0.89
N ASN A 212 27.21 -5.19 -1.56
CA ASN A 212 28.56 -5.69 -1.34
C ASN A 212 29.62 -4.64 -1.73
N LYS A 213 29.37 -3.84 -2.78
CA LYS A 213 30.27 -2.73 -3.13
C LYS A 213 30.33 -1.67 -2.02
N ILE A 214 29.18 -1.33 -1.43
CA ILE A 214 29.17 -0.41 -0.27
C ILE A 214 29.90 -1.01 0.91
N ARG A 215 29.63 -2.27 1.24
CA ARG A 215 30.27 -2.99 2.38
C ARG A 215 31.77 -3.11 2.23
N LEU A 216 32.25 -3.53 1.06
CA LEU A 216 33.65 -3.90 0.84
C LEU A 216 34.53 -2.73 0.36
N GLN A 217 33.95 -1.66 -0.18
CA GLN A 217 34.73 -0.56 -0.77
C GLN A 217 34.40 0.79 -0.11
N ILE A 218 33.13 1.14 0.04
CA ILE A 218 32.74 2.49 0.50
C ILE A 218 32.85 2.62 2.01
N LEU A 219 32.28 1.68 2.77
CA LEU A 219 32.33 1.73 4.24
C LEU A 219 33.77 1.72 4.77
N PRO A 220 34.74 0.91 4.27
CA PRO A 220 36.15 0.99 4.71
C PRO A 220 36.74 2.37 4.47
N LEU A 221 36.54 2.99 3.30
CA LEU A 221 37.02 4.35 3.01
C LEU A 221 36.41 5.39 3.97
N LEU A 222 35.12 5.28 4.28
CA LEU A 222 34.49 6.16 5.25
C LEU A 222 35.02 5.93 6.66
N THR A 223 35.42 4.70 7.01
CA THR A 223 36.03 4.36 8.32
C THR A 223 37.41 4.99 8.48
N GLU A 224 38.20 5.15 7.39
CA GLU A 224 39.46 5.89 7.43
C GLU A 224 39.26 7.37 7.81
N ILE A 225 38.11 7.96 7.42
CA ILE A 225 37.76 9.35 7.75
C ILE A 225 37.17 9.45 9.17
N ASN A 226 36.27 8.51 9.51
CA ASN A 226 35.62 8.45 10.80
C ASN A 226 35.56 6.98 11.28
N PRO A 227 36.42 6.60 12.23
CA PRO A 227 36.44 5.23 12.77
C PRO A 227 35.10 4.75 13.35
N ASN A 228 34.22 5.68 13.78
CA ASN A 228 32.87 5.37 14.28
C ASN A 228 31.78 5.61 13.22
N ILE A 229 32.10 5.49 11.93
CA ILE A 229 31.15 5.83 10.86
C ILE A 229 29.85 5.02 10.93
N ILE A 230 29.89 3.74 11.30
CA ILE A 230 28.71 2.90 11.46
C ILE A 230 27.79 3.48 12.54
N GLY A 231 28.35 3.85 13.71
CA GLY A 231 27.59 4.54 14.75
C GLY A 231 26.98 5.84 14.26
N THR A 232 27.79 6.70 13.63
CA THR A 232 27.35 8.00 13.10
C THR A 232 26.21 7.86 12.08
N LEU A 233 26.29 6.90 11.15
CA LEU A 233 25.23 6.64 10.17
C LEU A 233 23.94 6.14 10.84
N ASN A 234 24.04 5.27 11.83
CA ASN A 234 22.88 4.78 12.58
C ASN A 234 22.21 5.89 13.40
N ASP A 235 22.99 6.74 14.07
CA ASP A 235 22.47 7.91 14.79
C ASP A 235 21.77 8.90 13.84
N THR A 236 22.34 9.10 12.66
CA THR A 236 21.74 9.93 11.61
C THR A 236 20.42 9.33 11.14
N ALA A 237 20.38 8.01 10.88
CA ALA A 237 19.16 7.31 10.48
C ALA A 237 18.08 7.40 11.58
N ALA A 238 18.45 7.30 12.85
CA ALA A 238 17.53 7.45 13.99
C ALA A 238 16.91 8.85 14.02
N ARG A 239 17.74 9.90 13.95
CA ARG A 239 17.26 11.31 13.90
C ARG A 239 16.34 11.55 12.70
N LEU A 240 16.66 11.01 11.53
CA LEU A 240 15.83 11.13 10.34
C LEU A 240 14.52 10.33 10.47
N ARG A 241 14.50 9.23 11.21
CA ARG A 241 13.29 8.47 11.54
C ARG A 241 12.35 9.28 12.42
N ASP A 242 12.88 9.94 13.46
CA ASP A 242 12.09 10.82 14.31
C ASP A 242 11.55 12.01 13.53
N ALA A 243 12.39 12.63 12.70
CA ALA A 243 11.97 13.72 11.81
C ALA A 243 10.87 13.25 10.83
N TYR A 244 10.99 12.04 10.28
CA TYR A 244 9.96 11.48 9.39
C TYR A 244 8.65 11.18 10.15
N LEU A 245 8.71 10.75 11.40
CA LEU A 245 7.51 10.58 12.22
C LEU A 245 6.76 11.90 12.41
N LEU A 246 7.46 12.96 12.81
CA LEU A 246 6.89 14.31 12.94
C LEU A 246 6.34 14.83 11.61
N TYR A 247 7.11 14.67 10.53
CA TYR A 247 6.67 14.99 9.17
C TYR A 247 5.38 14.28 8.78
N SER A 248 5.28 12.97 9.07
CA SER A 248 4.11 12.18 8.73
C SER A 248 2.85 12.65 9.44
N VAL A 249 2.96 13.02 10.73
CA VAL A 249 1.85 13.61 11.49
C VAL A 249 1.41 14.93 10.86
N ALA A 250 2.35 15.82 10.55
CA ALA A 250 2.05 17.11 9.91
C ALA A 250 1.40 16.91 8.53
N ILE A 251 1.90 15.98 7.72
CA ILE A 251 1.31 15.65 6.40
C ILE A 251 -0.13 15.17 6.53
N GLU A 252 -0.43 14.28 7.48
CA GLU A 252 -1.81 13.80 7.68
C GLU A 252 -2.76 14.92 8.13
N ASP A 253 -2.29 15.84 8.95
CA ASP A 253 -3.09 17.01 9.34
C ASP A 253 -3.34 17.96 8.16
N LEU A 254 -2.34 18.20 7.32
CA LEU A 254 -2.47 18.99 6.11
C LEU A 254 -3.40 18.32 5.07
N LYS A 255 -3.32 16.99 4.92
CA LYS A 255 -4.23 16.21 4.06
C LYS A 255 -5.69 16.40 4.47
N ARG A 256 -5.98 16.36 5.78
CA ARG A 256 -7.36 16.57 6.29
C ARG A 256 -7.92 17.96 5.94
N GLN A 257 -7.07 18.97 5.79
CA GLN A 257 -7.50 20.33 5.44
C GLN A 257 -7.88 20.45 3.96
N VAL A 258 -7.26 19.67 3.07
CA VAL A 258 -7.44 19.80 1.62
C VAL A 258 -8.28 18.69 1.01
N CYS A 259 -8.32 17.49 1.61
CA CYS A 259 -9.04 16.35 1.10
C CYS A 259 -10.45 16.25 1.70
N ASN A 260 -11.43 15.98 0.82
CA ASN A 260 -12.78 15.58 1.20
C ASN A 260 -13.13 14.30 0.43
N GLY A 261 -12.99 13.16 1.08
CA GLY A 261 -13.06 11.87 0.40
C GLY A 261 -12.00 11.74 -0.69
N GLN A 262 -12.43 11.54 -1.92
CA GLN A 262 -11.55 11.41 -3.09
C GLN A 262 -11.30 12.75 -3.83
N SER A 263 -11.76 13.86 -3.28
CA SER A 263 -11.59 15.20 -3.85
C SER A 263 -10.55 16.00 -3.08
N ILE A 264 -9.65 16.69 -3.79
CA ILE A 264 -8.59 17.54 -3.27
C ILE A 264 -8.90 18.98 -3.67
N SER A 265 -9.06 19.89 -2.71
CA SER A 265 -9.29 21.31 -2.99
C SER A 265 -8.03 21.99 -3.52
N VAL A 266 -8.08 22.48 -4.75
CA VAL A 266 -6.94 23.20 -5.37
C VAL A 266 -6.64 24.50 -4.67
N MET A 267 -7.66 25.25 -4.28
CA MET A 267 -7.51 26.54 -3.59
C MET A 267 -6.78 26.34 -2.26
N ARG A 268 -7.29 25.46 -1.39
CA ARG A 268 -6.68 25.17 -0.09
C ARG A 268 -5.25 24.63 -0.21
N LEU A 269 -5.04 23.71 -1.19
CA LEU A 269 -3.72 23.13 -1.44
C LEU A 269 -2.66 24.22 -1.70
N ARG A 270 -3.01 25.26 -2.49
CA ARG A 270 -2.08 26.34 -2.84
C ARG A 270 -1.72 27.26 -1.69
N GLU A 271 -2.58 27.35 -0.67
CA GLU A 271 -2.37 28.17 0.51
C GLU A 271 -1.46 27.52 1.56
N LEU A 272 -1.27 26.19 1.46
CA LEU A 272 -0.49 25.44 2.44
C LEU A 272 1.02 25.47 2.15
N PRO A 273 1.86 25.23 3.17
CA PRO A 273 3.30 25.09 2.99
C PRO A 273 3.66 23.93 2.06
N ALA A 274 4.66 24.13 1.20
CA ALA A 274 5.18 23.09 0.29
C ALA A 274 4.10 22.32 -0.48
N PRO A 275 3.18 23.00 -1.23
CA PRO A 275 2.01 22.37 -1.83
C PRO A 275 2.35 21.28 -2.86
N LYS A 276 3.49 21.39 -3.55
CA LYS A 276 3.98 20.35 -4.48
C LYS A 276 4.30 19.04 -3.74
N THR A 277 4.96 19.17 -2.59
CA THR A 277 5.30 18.03 -1.73
C THR A 277 4.02 17.40 -1.16
N LEU A 278 3.10 18.24 -0.66
CA LEU A 278 1.84 17.77 -0.13
C LEU A 278 1.02 17.02 -1.19
N LEU A 279 0.96 17.55 -2.42
CA LEU A 279 0.28 16.88 -3.53
C LEU A 279 0.91 15.51 -3.83
N TYR A 280 2.24 15.41 -3.85
CA TYR A 280 2.93 14.15 -4.01
C TYR A 280 2.59 13.16 -2.89
N GLU A 281 2.62 13.59 -1.63
CA GLU A 281 2.28 12.75 -0.48
C GLU A 281 0.80 12.30 -0.48
N ILE A 282 -0.10 13.09 -1.08
CA ILE A 282 -1.49 12.69 -1.29
C ILE A 282 -1.60 11.65 -2.41
N LEU A 283 -0.90 11.84 -3.53
CA LEU A 283 -1.07 11.04 -4.74
C LEU A 283 -0.22 9.78 -4.79
N SER A 284 0.92 9.73 -4.08
CA SER A 284 1.84 8.59 -4.09
C SER A 284 1.22 7.25 -3.65
N PRO A 285 0.29 7.18 -2.65
CA PRO A 285 -0.40 5.94 -2.31
C PRO A 285 -1.29 5.40 -3.44
N TYR A 286 -1.66 6.25 -4.39
CA TYR A 286 -2.47 5.89 -5.57
C TYR A 286 -1.61 5.58 -6.80
N GLY A 287 -0.29 5.43 -6.62
CA GLY A 287 0.65 5.02 -7.66
C GLY A 287 1.10 6.13 -8.61
N PHE A 288 0.86 7.41 -8.29
CA PHE A 288 1.42 8.52 -9.04
C PHE A 288 2.87 8.77 -8.63
N THR A 289 3.75 8.94 -9.62
CA THR A 289 5.17 9.22 -9.39
C THR A 289 5.40 10.68 -8.99
N SER A 290 6.58 10.99 -8.46
CA SER A 290 7.00 12.36 -8.15
C SER A 290 6.97 13.27 -9.39
N ALA A 291 7.42 12.77 -10.54
CA ALA A 291 7.39 13.50 -11.80
C ALA A 291 5.96 13.82 -12.25
N GLN A 292 5.06 12.82 -12.19
CA GLN A 292 3.64 13.03 -12.49
C GLN A 292 3.00 14.06 -11.54
N SER A 293 3.27 13.94 -10.25
CA SER A 293 2.72 14.88 -9.24
C SER A 293 3.21 16.31 -9.46
N ALA A 294 4.47 16.48 -9.89
CA ALA A 294 5.01 17.78 -10.25
C ALA A 294 4.33 18.36 -11.51
N GLU A 295 4.15 17.56 -12.56
CA GLU A 295 3.42 17.95 -13.77
C GLU A 295 1.97 18.35 -13.45
N ILE A 296 1.26 17.55 -12.64
CA ILE A 296 -0.12 17.84 -12.20
C ILE A 296 -0.17 19.20 -11.48
N TYR A 297 0.79 19.46 -10.59
CA TYR A 297 0.82 20.72 -9.86
C TYR A 297 1.06 21.92 -10.79
N GLU A 298 1.98 21.82 -11.74
CA GLU A 298 2.22 22.91 -12.72
C GLU A 298 0.96 23.24 -13.56
N GLN A 299 0.17 22.20 -13.86
CA GLN A 299 -1.04 22.31 -14.66
C GLN A 299 -2.32 22.47 -13.84
N ILE A 300 -2.20 22.58 -12.51
CA ILE A 300 -3.36 22.62 -11.60
C ILE A 300 -4.29 23.83 -11.84
N GLY A 301 -3.77 24.92 -12.39
CA GLY A 301 -4.52 26.10 -12.79
C GLY A 301 -5.08 26.07 -14.22
N GLY A 302 -4.85 24.99 -14.97
CA GLY A 302 -5.23 24.85 -16.38
C GLY A 302 -6.72 24.62 -16.60
N ILE A 303 -7.06 24.25 -17.84
CA ILE A 303 -8.45 23.99 -18.28
C ILE A 303 -8.99 22.74 -17.56
N PRO A 304 -10.21 22.79 -16.98
CA PRO A 304 -10.86 21.61 -16.42
C PRO A 304 -11.11 20.51 -17.45
N GLY A 305 -11.09 19.25 -16.98
CA GLY A 305 -11.37 18.07 -17.82
C GLY A 305 -10.13 17.22 -18.12
N LYS A 306 -8.90 17.70 -17.84
CA LYS A 306 -7.69 16.88 -18.04
C LYS A 306 -7.66 15.73 -17.04
N ILE A 307 -7.34 14.53 -17.56
CA ILE A 307 -7.20 13.32 -16.77
C ILE A 307 -5.74 12.87 -16.79
N TYR A 308 -5.23 12.51 -15.62
CA TYR A 308 -3.94 11.87 -15.42
C TYR A 308 -4.17 10.46 -14.91
N GLU A 309 -3.28 9.53 -15.23
CA GLU A 309 -3.46 8.13 -14.90
C GLU A 309 -2.23 7.52 -14.21
N SER A 310 -2.47 6.71 -13.20
CA SER A 310 -1.53 5.72 -12.67
C SER A 310 -1.96 4.32 -13.14
N GLU A 311 -1.31 3.27 -12.64
CA GLU A 311 -1.67 1.89 -12.98
C GLU A 311 -3.15 1.57 -12.67
N ALA A 312 -3.63 1.92 -11.47
CA ALA A 312 -4.95 1.55 -10.97
C ALA A 312 -5.92 2.73 -10.79
N TRP A 313 -5.46 3.98 -10.94
CA TRP A 313 -6.25 5.17 -10.62
C TRP A 313 -6.23 6.20 -11.74
N ARG A 314 -7.30 7.01 -11.79
CA ARG A 314 -7.43 8.21 -12.61
C ARG A 314 -7.55 9.42 -11.70
N LEU A 315 -6.96 10.54 -12.08
CA LEU A 315 -7.08 11.83 -11.42
C LEU A 315 -7.62 12.85 -12.42
N LEU A 316 -8.81 13.36 -12.15
CA LEU A 316 -9.44 14.38 -12.97
C LEU A 316 -9.10 15.78 -12.40
N ARG A 317 -8.62 16.67 -13.28
CA ARG A 317 -8.60 18.11 -12.99
C ARG A 317 -10.00 18.67 -13.25
N ASP A 318 -10.77 18.86 -12.18
CA ASP A 318 -12.06 19.57 -12.24
C ASP A 318 -11.84 21.06 -11.88
N ARG A 319 -12.90 21.89 -11.88
CA ARG A 319 -12.85 23.36 -11.71
C ARG A 319 -11.96 23.83 -10.57
N ASP A 320 -12.34 23.49 -9.34
CA ASP A 320 -11.66 23.92 -8.11
C ASP A 320 -11.05 22.74 -7.33
N SER A 321 -11.01 21.57 -7.96
CA SER A 321 -10.57 20.34 -7.29
C SER A 321 -9.85 19.39 -8.23
N LEU A 322 -9.08 18.49 -7.62
CA LEU A 322 -8.61 17.26 -8.27
C LEU A 322 -9.44 16.11 -7.71
N VAL A 323 -9.97 15.26 -8.57
CA VAL A 323 -10.86 14.14 -8.17
C VAL A 323 -10.21 12.82 -8.53
N LEU A 324 -10.00 11.97 -7.52
CA LEU A 324 -9.46 10.62 -7.69
C LEU A 324 -10.59 9.63 -7.97
N GLU A 325 -10.35 8.72 -8.90
CA GLU A 325 -11.23 7.58 -9.17
C GLU A 325 -10.41 6.33 -9.50
N ARG A 326 -10.84 5.18 -8.99
CA ARG A 326 -10.21 3.90 -9.32
C ARG A 326 -10.60 3.48 -10.75
N LYS A 327 -9.65 2.99 -11.55
CA LYS A 327 -9.93 2.42 -12.86
C LYS A 327 -10.87 1.22 -12.73
N GLY A 328 -11.84 1.13 -13.64
CA GLY A 328 -12.85 0.06 -13.60
C GLY A 328 -13.91 0.21 -12.51
N SER A 329 -13.98 1.37 -11.83
CA SER A 329 -15.01 1.64 -10.81
C SER A 329 -16.42 1.83 -11.38
N LYS A 330 -16.57 1.85 -12.72
CA LYS A 330 -17.88 1.92 -13.35
C LYS A 330 -18.68 0.69 -12.96
N GLU A 331 -19.75 0.91 -12.22
CA GLU A 331 -20.60 -0.17 -11.76
C GLU A 331 -21.23 -0.93 -12.92
N VAL A 332 -21.30 -2.24 -12.81
CA VAL A 332 -22.01 -3.06 -13.80
C VAL A 332 -23.50 -2.82 -13.65
N CYS A 333 -24.17 -2.51 -14.75
CA CYS A 333 -25.62 -2.46 -14.78
C CYS A 333 -26.16 -3.90 -14.66
N LEU A 334 -26.78 -4.21 -13.50
CA LEU A 334 -27.28 -5.55 -13.17
C LEU A 334 -28.59 -5.89 -13.88
N CYS A 335 -29.34 -4.86 -14.30
CA CYS A 335 -30.61 -5.01 -14.99
C CYS A 335 -30.70 -3.97 -16.10
N SER A 336 -30.96 -4.40 -17.34
CA SER A 336 -31.11 -3.51 -18.47
C SER A 336 -32.59 -3.26 -18.88
N VAL A 337 -33.50 -4.19 -18.54
CA VAL A 337 -34.94 -4.07 -18.80
C VAL A 337 -35.65 -3.96 -17.45
N LEU A 338 -36.48 -2.91 -17.30
CA LEU A 338 -37.17 -2.64 -16.04
C LEU A 338 -38.52 -3.38 -16.02
N PRO A 339 -38.92 -3.93 -14.85
CA PRO A 339 -40.26 -4.45 -14.66
C PRO A 339 -41.30 -3.31 -14.62
N LEU A 340 -42.55 -3.66 -14.71
CA LEU A 340 -43.65 -2.69 -14.63
C LEU A 340 -43.93 -2.20 -13.22
N GLU A 341 -43.59 -2.99 -12.19
CA GLU A 341 -43.75 -2.68 -10.78
C GLU A 341 -42.72 -3.41 -9.94
N GLY A 342 -42.41 -2.86 -8.78
CA GLY A 342 -41.54 -3.47 -7.76
C GLY A 342 -40.20 -2.79 -7.60
N TYR A 343 -39.34 -3.45 -6.85
CA TYR A 343 -37.98 -3.00 -6.59
C TYR A 343 -37.01 -3.69 -7.56
N VAL A 344 -36.17 -2.91 -8.21
CA VAL A 344 -35.16 -3.45 -9.10
C VAL A 344 -33.80 -2.83 -8.79
N LYS A 345 -32.81 -3.66 -8.54
CA LYS A 345 -31.43 -3.25 -8.33
C LYS A 345 -30.76 -3.03 -9.69
N ILE A 346 -30.41 -1.78 -9.99
CA ILE A 346 -29.79 -1.38 -11.26
C ILE A 346 -28.28 -1.50 -11.18
N THR A 347 -27.69 -0.97 -10.10
CA THR A 347 -26.26 -1.10 -9.77
C THR A 347 -26.13 -1.39 -8.28
N PRO A 348 -24.93 -1.77 -7.78
CA PRO A 348 -24.71 -1.93 -6.34
C PRO A 348 -25.19 -0.74 -5.49
N LEU A 349 -25.10 0.48 -6.02
CA LEU A 349 -25.49 1.73 -5.32
C LEU A 349 -26.80 2.35 -5.78
N CYS A 350 -27.54 1.72 -6.70
CA CYS A 350 -28.78 2.26 -7.23
C CYS A 350 -29.86 1.21 -7.32
N THR A 351 -30.93 1.39 -6.55
CA THR A 351 -32.17 0.62 -6.65
C THR A 351 -33.30 1.55 -7.10
N LEU A 352 -34.11 1.11 -8.05
CA LEU A 352 -35.33 1.80 -8.46
C LEU A 352 -36.55 1.09 -7.85
N HIS A 353 -37.46 1.87 -7.28
CA HIS A 353 -38.80 1.44 -6.92
C HIS A 353 -39.77 1.96 -7.97
N ILE A 354 -40.50 1.06 -8.60
CA ILE A 354 -41.39 1.34 -9.69
C ILE A 354 -42.81 1.02 -9.25
N THR A 355 -43.75 1.98 -9.44
CA THR A 355 -45.15 1.82 -9.06
C THR A 355 -46.04 2.42 -10.13
N ARG A 356 -47.26 1.86 -10.27
CA ARG A 356 -48.31 2.42 -11.12
C ARG A 356 -49.47 2.86 -10.24
N SER A 357 -50.10 3.98 -10.60
CA SER A 357 -51.27 4.46 -9.89
C SER A 357 -52.23 5.20 -10.83
N PHE A 358 -53.48 5.34 -10.39
CA PHE A 358 -54.43 6.20 -11.05
C PHE A 358 -54.32 7.63 -10.52
N VAL A 359 -54.50 8.59 -11.41
CA VAL A 359 -54.60 10.01 -11.04
C VAL A 359 -55.97 10.26 -10.43
N ASN A 360 -56.04 10.69 -9.21
CA ASN A 360 -57.25 11.17 -8.51
C ASN A 360 -57.10 12.64 -8.16
N LYS A 361 -58.12 13.26 -7.59
CA LYS A 361 -58.10 14.68 -7.22
C LYS A 361 -57.07 15.06 -6.16
N GLU A 362 -56.53 14.09 -5.42
CA GLU A 362 -55.54 14.26 -4.38
C GLU A 362 -54.11 13.93 -4.84
N PHE A 363 -53.94 13.51 -6.14
CA PHE A 363 -52.65 13.14 -6.66
C PHE A 363 -51.74 14.35 -6.78
N VAL A 364 -50.57 14.30 -6.11
CA VAL A 364 -49.53 15.33 -6.21
C VAL A 364 -48.28 14.69 -6.80
N PRO A 365 -47.81 15.20 -7.95
CA PRO A 365 -46.56 14.71 -8.52
C PRO A 365 -45.38 14.97 -7.59
N PRO A 366 -44.41 14.06 -7.55
CA PRO A 366 -43.22 14.29 -6.70
C PRO A 366 -42.35 15.41 -7.29
N HIS A 367 -41.96 16.36 -6.44
CA HIS A 367 -41.00 17.45 -6.78
C HIS A 367 -39.57 17.11 -6.40
N ASP A 368 -39.21 15.84 -6.34
CA ASP A 368 -37.88 15.32 -6.00
C ASP A 368 -37.15 14.83 -7.24
N LYS A 369 -35.90 15.27 -7.45
CA LYS A 369 -35.08 14.80 -8.58
C LYS A 369 -34.78 13.31 -8.57
N ASN A 370 -34.91 12.65 -7.41
CA ASN A 370 -34.78 11.20 -7.28
C ASN A 370 -36.11 10.47 -7.59
N ALA A 371 -37.16 11.19 -7.95
CA ALA A 371 -38.43 10.62 -8.34
C ALA A 371 -38.84 11.14 -9.73
N ALA A 372 -39.29 10.23 -10.57
CA ALA A 372 -39.85 10.53 -11.89
C ALA A 372 -41.30 10.07 -11.93
N CYS A 373 -42.16 10.89 -12.54
CA CYS A 373 -43.59 10.58 -12.77
C CYS A 373 -43.91 10.82 -14.25
N PHE A 374 -44.39 9.78 -14.87
CA PHE A 374 -44.71 9.77 -16.31
C PHE A 374 -46.16 9.43 -16.57
N ASP A 375 -46.71 9.98 -17.63
CA ASP A 375 -48.00 9.53 -18.17
C ASP A 375 -47.84 8.11 -18.72
N LEU A 376 -48.54 7.15 -18.14
CA LEU A 376 -48.41 5.74 -18.53
C LEU A 376 -48.81 5.47 -19.96
N ASP A 377 -49.73 6.28 -20.51
CA ASP A 377 -50.23 6.12 -21.88
C ASP A 377 -49.25 6.67 -22.96
N LYS A 378 -48.22 7.43 -22.52
CA LYS A 378 -47.10 7.89 -23.36
C LYS A 378 -45.87 6.98 -23.28
N ILE A 379 -45.89 5.93 -22.43
CA ILE A 379 -44.80 5.01 -22.26
C ILE A 379 -44.82 3.90 -23.29
N GLU A 380 -43.74 3.80 -24.05
CA GLU A 380 -43.50 2.70 -24.98
C GLU A 380 -42.56 1.65 -24.37
N TYR A 381 -42.93 0.38 -24.52
CA TYR A 381 -42.08 -0.74 -24.01
C TYR A 381 -41.13 -1.26 -25.11
N PRO A 382 -39.95 -1.82 -24.71
CA PRO A 382 -39.54 -2.04 -23.35
C PRO A 382 -38.99 -0.77 -22.66
N ILE A 383 -39.17 -0.70 -21.34
CA ILE A 383 -38.50 0.30 -20.55
C ILE A 383 -37.11 -0.26 -20.20
N THR A 384 -36.07 0.49 -20.53
CA THR A 384 -34.69 0.05 -20.31
C THR A 384 -33.91 1.07 -19.48
N VAL A 385 -32.89 0.60 -18.79
CA VAL A 385 -31.95 1.45 -18.10
C VAL A 385 -30.53 1.14 -18.55
N ARG A 386 -29.75 2.17 -18.76
CA ARG A 386 -28.33 2.08 -19.17
C ARG A 386 -27.56 3.32 -18.74
N TYR A 387 -26.26 3.28 -18.89
CA TYR A 387 -25.47 4.50 -18.82
C TYR A 387 -25.71 5.39 -20.04
N ALA A 388 -25.60 6.71 -19.84
CA ALA A 388 -25.61 7.68 -20.91
C ALA A 388 -24.46 7.43 -21.89
N LYS A 389 -24.74 7.65 -23.17
CA LYS A 389 -23.80 7.51 -24.29
C LYS A 389 -23.56 8.85 -24.96
N GLU A 390 -22.43 8.96 -25.63
CA GLU A 390 -22.15 10.12 -26.48
C GLU A 390 -23.22 10.28 -27.53
N GLY A 391 -23.68 11.52 -27.77
CA GLY A 391 -24.74 11.82 -28.70
C GLY A 391 -26.18 11.65 -28.17
N ASP A 392 -26.36 11.13 -26.94
CA ASP A 392 -27.68 11.03 -26.30
C ASP A 392 -28.36 12.40 -26.19
N LYS A 393 -29.65 12.43 -26.56
CA LYS A 393 -30.47 13.65 -26.56
C LYS A 393 -31.79 13.40 -25.83
N PHE A 394 -32.32 14.44 -25.20
CA PHE A 394 -33.62 14.42 -24.56
C PHE A 394 -34.22 15.83 -24.56
N VAL A 395 -35.50 15.97 -24.24
CA VAL A 395 -36.18 17.24 -24.06
C VAL A 395 -36.38 17.50 -22.60
N PRO A 396 -35.51 18.32 -21.93
CA PRO A 396 -35.59 18.52 -20.47
C PRO A 396 -36.99 19.02 -20.07
N PHE A 397 -37.55 18.48 -18.97
CA PHE A 397 -38.84 18.88 -18.45
C PHE A 397 -38.90 20.42 -18.25
N GLY A 398 -39.94 21.05 -18.83
CA GLY A 398 -40.13 22.50 -18.86
C GLY A 398 -39.43 23.21 -20.00
N MET A 399 -38.81 22.48 -20.96
CA MET A 399 -38.23 23.03 -22.19
C MET A 399 -38.93 22.46 -23.43
N GLU A 400 -38.91 23.20 -24.55
CA GLU A 400 -39.46 22.74 -25.81
C GLU A 400 -38.41 22.16 -26.76
N GLY A 401 -37.15 22.50 -26.56
CA GLY A 401 -36.03 22.08 -27.42
C GLY A 401 -35.30 20.83 -26.96
N THR A 402 -34.77 20.11 -27.94
CA THR A 402 -33.89 18.95 -27.67
C THR A 402 -32.50 19.41 -27.22
N LYS A 403 -31.94 18.80 -26.18
CA LYS A 403 -30.62 19.08 -25.63
C LYS A 403 -29.80 17.82 -25.57
N LEU A 404 -28.48 17.92 -25.83
CA LEU A 404 -27.55 16.83 -25.55
C LEU A 404 -27.48 16.58 -24.04
N VAL A 405 -27.45 15.30 -23.66
CA VAL A 405 -27.27 14.88 -22.25
C VAL A 405 -25.95 15.42 -21.70
N SER A 406 -24.86 15.38 -22.49
CA SER A 406 -23.56 15.93 -22.14
C SER A 406 -23.60 17.41 -21.79
N ASP A 407 -24.35 18.21 -22.58
CA ASP A 407 -24.47 19.65 -22.38
C ASP A 407 -25.32 19.96 -21.15
N PHE A 408 -26.44 19.26 -21.00
CA PHE A 408 -27.25 19.38 -19.77
C PHE A 408 -26.47 19.06 -18.51
N LEU A 409 -25.68 17.98 -18.51
CA LEU A 409 -24.84 17.61 -17.38
C LEU A 409 -23.71 18.63 -17.12
N THR A 410 -23.21 19.31 -18.20
CA THR A 410 -22.25 20.41 -18.08
C THR A 410 -22.88 21.61 -17.39
N ASP A 411 -24.09 21.99 -17.78
CA ASP A 411 -24.83 23.14 -17.22
C ASP A 411 -25.12 22.97 -15.73
N ILE A 412 -25.43 21.74 -15.29
CA ILE A 412 -25.60 21.41 -13.87
C ILE A 412 -24.29 21.08 -13.17
N LYS A 413 -23.15 21.39 -13.82
CA LYS A 413 -21.79 21.31 -13.28
C LYS A 413 -21.29 19.91 -12.93
N LYS A 414 -21.81 18.86 -13.58
CA LYS A 414 -21.26 17.51 -13.46
C LYS A 414 -19.86 17.41 -14.06
N ASN A 415 -18.94 16.79 -13.34
CA ASN A 415 -17.61 16.51 -13.85
C ASN A 415 -17.58 15.29 -14.79
N VAL A 416 -16.45 15.01 -15.40
CA VAL A 416 -16.31 13.94 -16.41
C VAL A 416 -16.66 12.57 -15.82
N PHE A 417 -16.20 12.24 -14.62
CA PHE A 417 -16.48 10.96 -13.97
C PHE A 417 -17.97 10.80 -13.63
N GLU A 418 -18.60 11.86 -13.13
CA GLU A 418 -20.05 11.85 -12.86
C GLU A 418 -20.87 11.68 -14.14
N LYS A 419 -20.43 12.28 -15.28
CA LYS A 419 -21.08 12.09 -16.58
C LYS A 419 -20.98 10.67 -17.09
N GLU A 420 -19.81 10.03 -16.94
CA GLU A 420 -19.59 8.63 -17.30
C GLU A 420 -20.47 7.65 -16.51
N GLN A 421 -20.89 8.04 -15.31
CA GLN A 421 -21.73 7.24 -14.39
C GLN A 421 -23.22 7.62 -14.47
N GLN A 422 -23.62 8.55 -15.34
CA GLN A 422 -25.01 8.96 -15.45
C GLN A 422 -25.88 7.84 -16.02
N LEU A 423 -26.85 7.37 -15.23
CA LEU A 423 -27.88 6.42 -15.68
C LEU A 423 -29.01 7.16 -16.36
N VAL A 424 -29.51 6.56 -17.43
CA VAL A 424 -30.72 7.02 -18.18
C VAL A 424 -31.75 5.90 -18.26
N VAL A 425 -33.01 6.24 -18.03
CA VAL A 425 -34.16 5.37 -18.31
C VAL A 425 -34.67 5.72 -19.66
N CYS A 426 -34.85 4.72 -20.51
CA CYS A 426 -35.35 4.87 -21.87
C CYS A 426 -36.69 4.14 -22.06
N CYS A 427 -37.63 4.74 -22.80
CA CYS A 427 -38.91 4.18 -23.18
C CYS A 427 -39.00 4.21 -24.70
N GLY A 428 -39.24 3.07 -25.35
CA GLY A 428 -39.25 2.98 -26.83
C GLY A 428 -37.97 3.50 -27.49
N GLY A 429 -36.81 3.36 -26.83
CA GLY A 429 -35.53 3.87 -27.31
C GLY A 429 -35.29 5.37 -27.03
N GLN A 430 -36.26 6.13 -26.56
CA GLN A 430 -36.13 7.53 -26.20
C GLN A 430 -35.83 7.69 -24.70
N ILE A 431 -34.96 8.64 -24.35
CA ILE A 431 -34.64 8.92 -22.93
C ILE A 431 -35.86 9.57 -22.27
N ALA A 432 -36.36 8.95 -21.19
CA ALA A 432 -37.45 9.48 -20.38
C ALA A 432 -36.96 10.12 -19.09
N TRP A 433 -35.81 9.66 -18.54
CA TRP A 433 -35.27 10.21 -17.28
C TRP A 433 -33.75 10.10 -17.22
N LEU A 434 -33.11 11.21 -16.95
CA LEU A 434 -31.74 11.22 -16.39
C LEU A 434 -31.88 10.95 -14.92
N VAL A 435 -31.54 9.73 -14.48
CA VAL A 435 -31.79 9.25 -13.11
C VAL A 435 -31.13 10.15 -12.06
N GLY A 436 -31.95 10.71 -11.19
CA GLY A 436 -31.47 11.62 -10.14
C GLY A 436 -31.29 13.07 -10.59
N GLU A 437 -31.62 13.41 -11.85
CA GLU A 437 -31.43 14.78 -12.37
C GLU A 437 -32.73 15.36 -12.97
N ARG A 438 -33.15 14.92 -14.16
CA ARG A 438 -34.24 15.53 -14.86
C ARG A 438 -35.05 14.52 -15.73
N THR A 439 -36.37 14.64 -15.74
CA THR A 439 -37.25 13.90 -16.66
C THR A 439 -37.35 14.56 -18.03
N ASP A 440 -37.81 13.79 -19.00
CA ASP A 440 -38.09 14.30 -20.35
C ASP A 440 -39.51 14.84 -20.45
N ASN A 441 -39.66 15.99 -21.11
CA ASN A 441 -40.92 16.72 -21.24
C ASN A 441 -41.97 15.96 -22.07
N ARG A 442 -41.56 15.06 -22.96
CA ARG A 442 -42.46 14.28 -23.82
C ARG A 442 -43.32 13.29 -23.03
N PHE A 443 -42.79 12.81 -21.90
CA PHE A 443 -43.47 11.83 -21.04
C PHE A 443 -44.17 12.46 -19.84
N LYS A 444 -44.27 13.80 -19.80
CA LYS A 444 -44.89 14.52 -18.69
C LYS A 444 -46.37 14.20 -18.57
N ILE A 445 -46.85 14.28 -17.33
CA ILE A 445 -48.28 14.26 -17.00
C ILE A 445 -48.93 15.59 -17.37
N ASP A 446 -50.19 15.52 -17.77
CA ASP A 446 -51.04 16.68 -18.07
C ASP A 446 -52.47 16.45 -17.56
N GLU A 447 -53.38 17.38 -17.85
CA GLU A 447 -54.78 17.34 -17.39
C GLU A 447 -55.56 16.13 -17.92
N SER A 448 -55.11 15.52 -19.00
CA SER A 448 -55.75 14.34 -19.60
C SER A 448 -55.24 13.02 -19.04
N THR A 449 -54.13 13.03 -18.28
CA THR A 449 -53.47 11.84 -17.73
C THR A 449 -54.34 11.12 -16.71
N LYS A 450 -54.67 9.86 -16.97
CA LYS A 450 -55.48 9.01 -16.07
C LYS A 450 -54.65 8.04 -15.25
N ARG A 451 -53.51 7.62 -15.77
CA ARG A 451 -52.61 6.62 -15.16
C ARG A 451 -51.18 7.11 -15.20
N VAL A 452 -50.46 6.86 -14.12
CA VAL A 452 -49.07 7.28 -14.01
C VAL A 452 -48.14 6.12 -13.64
N LEU A 453 -46.93 6.20 -14.23
CA LEU A 453 -45.82 5.38 -13.86
C LEU A 453 -44.86 6.22 -12.99
N MET A 454 -44.65 5.82 -11.77
CA MET A 454 -43.71 6.47 -10.87
C MET A 454 -42.46 5.62 -10.68
N MET A 455 -41.31 6.24 -10.76
CA MET A 455 -40.01 5.62 -10.46
C MET A 455 -39.29 6.44 -9.40
N ARG A 456 -38.80 5.79 -8.36
CA ARG A 456 -38.04 6.45 -7.29
C ARG A 456 -36.68 5.78 -7.13
N ARG A 457 -35.61 6.59 -7.23
CA ARG A 457 -34.26 6.14 -6.90
C ARG A 457 -34.11 6.06 -5.39
N LEU A 458 -33.78 4.89 -4.90
CA LEU A 458 -33.39 4.66 -3.51
C LEU A 458 -31.85 4.65 -3.45
N LYS A 459 -31.28 5.37 -2.46
CA LYS A 459 -29.87 5.24 -2.13
C LYS A 459 -29.76 4.05 -1.19
N ASN A 460 -28.94 3.08 -1.54
CA ASN A 460 -28.60 1.96 -0.67
C ASN A 460 -27.60 2.40 0.39
#